data_90a1efad0a9004762bf30e1eac03044b
#
_entry.id   90a1efad0a9004762bf30e1eac03044b
#
_cell.length_a   1.000
_cell.length_b   1.000
_cell.length_c   1.000
_cell.angle_alpha   90.00
_cell.angle_beta   90.00
_cell.angle_gamma   90.00
#
_symmetry.space_group_name_H-M   'P 1'
#
loop_
_entity.id
_entity.type
_entity.pdbx_description
1 polymer ?
#
loop_
_entity_poly.entity_id
_entity_poly.type
_entity_poly.pdbx_seq_one_letter_code
_entity_poly.pdbx_strand_id
1 'polypeptide(L)'
;MPNDLAIYKFQALGSDYLVLDPTQAAIEMTPRFAQALCDRRKGIGSDGILLGPLPVPEDPEAFGLRIFNPDGTEAEKSGDGLRIFARFLLGAGHAKPTGCRIHTEGGTADVKFLAEDGSLVQVDMGRPSFRAGDIPFTGIASHLEVLETPLFLPSGAITITALSMGNPHCVLFPGEVSPANARRLGAQIEKHPEFPERVNVQLVEVVNRRRIRTEIWERGAGYTPASGSSCAAAAACRRLGLVDDHVTVLMPGGSLEIEFTPEGQLLMTGPVQPVFKGTLHPDWKY
;
A
#
# COMPACT_ATOMS: atom_id res chain seq x y z
N MET A 1 9.06 3.51 27.82
CA MET A 1 8.03 4.14 26.97
C MET A 1 7.37 5.24 27.77
N PRO A 2 7.07 6.40 27.21
CA PRO A 2 6.20 7.36 27.86
C PRO A 2 4.84 6.71 28.07
N ASN A 3 4.33 6.76 29.31
CA ASN A 3 3.02 6.15 29.66
C ASN A 3 1.81 6.81 28.98
N ASP A 4 2.03 7.87 28.17
CA ASP A 4 0.99 8.71 27.60
C ASP A 4 1.03 8.76 26.05
N LEU A 5 1.74 7.82 25.40
CA LEU A 5 1.78 7.78 23.94
C LEU A 5 0.38 7.49 23.39
N ALA A 6 -0.21 8.49 22.73
CA ALA A 6 -1.47 8.30 22.03
C ALA A 6 -1.27 7.45 20.77
N ILE A 7 -2.11 6.44 20.62
CA ILE A 7 -2.17 5.57 19.45
C ILE A 7 -3.51 5.79 18.76
N TYR A 8 -3.46 6.03 17.47
CA TYR A 8 -4.64 6.21 16.65
C TYR A 8 -4.78 5.02 15.71
N LYS A 9 -5.97 4.45 15.62
CA LYS A 9 -6.27 3.37 14.69
C LYS A 9 -7.25 3.85 13.63
N PHE A 10 -6.88 3.66 12.38
CA PHE A 10 -7.71 3.95 11.21
C PHE A 10 -7.83 2.70 10.35
N GLN A 11 -8.80 2.71 9.43
CA GLN A 11 -8.94 1.70 8.42
C GLN A 11 -9.30 2.33 7.05
N ALA A 12 -8.88 1.68 5.99
CA ALA A 12 -9.20 1.99 4.61
C ALA A 12 -9.60 0.69 3.91
N LEU A 13 -10.92 0.49 3.71
CA LEU A 13 -11.51 -0.70 3.08
C LEU A 13 -11.15 -2.02 3.80
N GLY A 14 -10.95 -1.98 5.11
CA GLY A 14 -10.59 -3.14 5.93
C GLY A 14 -9.09 -3.34 6.14
N SER A 15 -8.23 -2.64 5.39
CA SER A 15 -6.80 -2.52 5.72
C SER A 15 -6.64 -1.53 6.87
N ASP A 16 -6.13 -1.97 8.02
CA ASP A 16 -6.08 -1.17 9.25
C ASP A 16 -4.65 -0.87 9.71
N TYR A 17 -4.41 0.39 10.08
CA TYR A 17 -3.10 0.86 10.55
C TYR A 17 -3.19 1.57 11.88
N LEU A 18 -2.13 1.44 12.68
CA LEU A 18 -1.88 2.28 13.85
C LEU A 18 -1.04 3.49 13.42
N VAL A 19 -1.45 4.69 13.82
CA VAL A 19 -0.65 5.91 13.63
C VAL A 19 -0.02 6.29 14.97
N LEU A 20 1.28 6.49 14.96
CA LEU A 20 2.09 6.93 16.09
C LEU A 20 2.72 8.28 15.74
N ASP A 21 2.44 9.27 16.58
CA ASP A 21 2.92 10.65 16.38
C ASP A 21 4.15 10.93 17.27
N PRO A 22 5.36 10.96 16.70
CA PRO A 22 6.60 11.20 17.46
C PRO A 22 6.72 12.64 17.96
N THR A 23 5.87 13.57 17.51
CA THR A 23 5.86 14.94 18.07
C THR A 23 5.25 14.99 19.47
N GLN A 24 4.45 13.99 19.85
CA GLN A 24 3.82 13.88 21.16
C GLN A 24 4.70 13.16 22.18
N ALA A 25 5.53 12.21 21.73
CA ALA A 25 6.45 11.45 22.58
C ALA A 25 7.56 10.81 21.77
N ALA A 26 8.76 10.71 22.33
CA ALA A 26 9.87 10.00 21.69
C ALA A 26 9.53 8.51 21.52
N ILE A 27 9.58 8.01 20.29
CA ILE A 27 9.26 6.63 19.94
C ILE A 27 10.49 5.98 19.32
N GLU A 28 11.01 4.96 19.97
CA GLU A 28 12.01 4.07 19.38
C GLU A 28 11.28 2.91 18.71
N MET A 29 11.16 2.96 17.38
CA MET A 29 10.52 1.90 16.61
C MET A 29 11.53 0.78 16.33
N THR A 30 11.34 -0.36 17.01
CA THR A 30 12.10 -1.59 16.75
C THR A 30 11.20 -2.62 16.07
N PRO A 31 11.77 -3.59 15.30
CA PRO A 31 10.97 -4.68 14.71
C PRO A 31 10.13 -5.43 15.75
N ARG A 32 10.70 -5.69 16.92
CA ARG A 32 9.99 -6.37 18.02
C ARG A 32 8.81 -5.56 18.54
N PHE A 33 8.95 -4.24 18.64
CA PHE A 33 7.86 -3.36 19.08
C PHE A 33 6.74 -3.30 18.03
N ALA A 34 7.09 -3.19 16.75
CA ALA A 34 6.13 -3.24 15.66
C ALA A 34 5.33 -4.56 15.66
N GLN A 35 6.02 -5.71 15.75
CA GLN A 35 5.40 -7.02 15.85
C GLN A 35 4.42 -7.11 17.03
N ALA A 36 4.84 -6.62 18.20
CA ALA A 36 4.03 -6.68 19.41
C ALA A 36 2.76 -5.81 19.32
N LEU A 37 2.85 -4.60 18.76
CA LEU A 37 1.70 -3.73 18.55
C LEU A 37 0.73 -4.30 17.51
N CYS A 38 1.25 -4.87 16.42
CA CYS A 38 0.46 -5.42 15.34
C CYS A 38 -0.17 -6.80 15.67
N ASP A 39 0.28 -7.47 16.73
CA ASP A 39 -0.31 -8.75 17.14
C ASP A 39 -1.78 -8.57 17.52
N ARG A 40 -2.70 -9.23 16.77
CA ARG A 40 -4.15 -9.09 16.93
C ARG A 40 -4.70 -9.77 18.20
N ARG A 41 -3.86 -10.48 18.95
CA ARG A 41 -4.26 -11.23 20.18
C ARG A 41 -3.60 -10.70 21.44
N LYS A 42 -2.36 -10.21 21.33
CA LYS A 42 -1.55 -9.78 22.47
C LYS A 42 -1.25 -8.27 22.44
N GLY A 43 -1.36 -7.63 21.29
CA GLY A 43 -1.22 -6.19 21.07
C GLY A 43 -2.57 -5.53 20.76
N ILE A 44 -2.50 -4.40 20.06
CA ILE A 44 -3.69 -3.68 19.54
C ILE A 44 -4.22 -4.37 18.29
N GLY A 45 -3.32 -4.96 17.50
CA GLY A 45 -3.62 -5.60 16.23
C GLY A 45 -3.81 -4.61 15.07
N SER A 46 -3.03 -4.80 13.99
CA SER A 46 -3.17 -4.02 12.76
C SER A 46 -2.42 -4.68 11.61
N ASP A 47 -2.66 -4.20 10.39
CA ASP A 47 -1.92 -4.57 9.17
C ASP A 47 -0.61 -3.77 9.03
N GLY A 48 -0.34 -2.82 9.94
CA GLY A 48 0.92 -2.08 9.99
C GLY A 48 0.88 -0.86 10.91
N ILE A 49 2.01 -0.15 10.94
CA ILE A 49 2.20 1.06 11.74
C ILE A 49 2.69 2.20 10.85
N LEU A 50 2.13 3.37 11.05
CA LEU A 50 2.49 4.63 10.41
C LEU A 50 3.15 5.52 11.47
N LEU A 51 4.46 5.73 11.35
CA LEU A 51 5.23 6.61 12.25
C LEU A 51 5.45 7.96 11.58
N GLY A 52 4.85 8.99 12.11
CA GLY A 52 4.92 10.36 11.61
C GLY A 52 3.91 11.30 12.29
N PRO A 53 4.00 12.64 12.06
CA PRO A 53 4.86 13.28 11.07
C PRO A 53 6.33 13.35 11.49
N LEU A 54 7.21 13.09 10.53
CA LEU A 54 8.65 13.28 10.67
C LEU A 54 9.10 14.50 9.85
N PRO A 55 10.19 15.18 10.24
CA PRO A 55 10.73 16.26 9.43
C PRO A 55 11.31 15.74 8.11
N VAL A 56 11.14 16.52 7.04
CA VAL A 56 11.74 16.28 5.72
C VAL A 56 12.68 17.44 5.43
N PRO A 57 14.00 17.29 5.59
CA PRO A 57 14.95 18.40 5.46
C PRO A 57 14.93 19.10 4.11
N GLU A 58 14.68 18.35 3.03
CA GLU A 58 14.66 18.85 1.66
C GLU A 58 13.33 19.53 1.27
N ASP A 59 12.25 19.27 2.02
CA ASP A 59 10.92 19.86 1.81
C ASP A 59 10.23 20.08 3.17
N PRO A 60 10.46 21.24 3.82
CA PRO A 60 9.89 21.52 5.14
C PRO A 60 8.36 21.61 5.19
N GLU A 61 7.68 21.69 4.05
CA GLU A 61 6.21 21.65 3.96
C GLU A 61 5.66 20.23 3.83
N ALA A 62 6.51 19.24 3.56
CA ALA A 62 6.14 17.84 3.51
C ALA A 62 6.18 17.18 4.89
N PHE A 63 5.37 16.15 5.07
CA PHE A 63 5.33 15.31 6.26
C PHE A 63 6.04 13.99 5.98
N GLY A 64 7.12 13.71 6.68
CA GLY A 64 7.81 12.44 6.59
C GLY A 64 6.99 11.33 7.25
N LEU A 65 6.97 10.16 6.60
CA LEU A 65 6.26 8.98 7.04
C LEU A 65 7.14 7.74 6.89
N ARG A 66 7.28 6.96 7.98
CA ARG A 66 7.81 5.60 7.93
C ARG A 66 6.68 4.60 8.14
N ILE A 67 6.72 3.51 7.38
CA ILE A 67 5.66 2.49 7.31
C ILE A 67 6.26 1.16 7.76
N PHE A 68 5.69 0.54 8.79
CA PHE A 68 6.15 -0.74 9.30
C PHE A 68 5.10 -1.83 9.08
N ASN A 69 5.54 -2.95 8.54
CA ASN A 69 4.73 -4.16 8.38
C ASN A 69 4.54 -4.89 9.73
N PRO A 70 3.55 -5.79 9.84
CA PRO A 70 3.33 -6.59 11.05
C PRO A 70 4.50 -7.50 11.41
N ASP A 71 5.37 -7.86 10.48
CA ASP A 71 6.58 -8.66 10.71
C ASP A 71 7.77 -7.82 11.20
N GLY A 72 7.59 -6.50 11.33
CA GLY A 72 8.59 -5.54 11.78
C GLY A 72 9.53 -5.03 10.68
N THR A 73 9.33 -5.45 9.44
CA THR A 73 10.04 -4.87 8.28
C THR A 73 9.45 -3.50 7.92
N GLU A 74 10.22 -2.67 7.24
CA GLU A 74 9.78 -1.38 6.74
C GLU A 74 9.31 -1.49 5.27
N ALA A 75 8.23 -0.81 4.94
CA ALA A 75 7.70 -0.73 3.59
C ALA A 75 7.97 0.65 2.99
N GLU A 76 8.39 0.69 1.75
CA GLU A 76 8.78 1.91 1.04
C GLU A 76 7.57 2.83 0.79
N LYS A 77 6.40 2.25 0.49
CA LYS A 77 5.17 2.98 0.18
C LYS A 77 3.94 2.13 0.41
N SER A 78 2.86 2.72 0.90
CA SER A 78 1.54 2.10 1.05
C SER A 78 0.45 3.09 0.65
N GLY A 79 -0.36 2.75 -0.34
CA GLY A 79 -1.46 3.60 -0.78
C GLY A 79 -2.54 3.78 0.29
N ASP A 80 -2.84 2.74 1.06
CA ASP A 80 -3.77 2.83 2.20
C ASP A 80 -3.14 3.62 3.34
N GLY A 81 -1.86 3.35 3.63
CA GLY A 81 -1.10 4.09 4.65
C GLY A 81 -1.05 5.59 4.36
N LEU A 82 -0.83 5.99 3.11
CA LEU A 82 -0.82 7.40 2.71
C LEU A 82 -2.19 8.07 2.94
N ARG A 83 -3.30 7.42 2.55
CA ARG A 83 -4.65 7.96 2.79
C ARG A 83 -4.96 8.08 4.29
N ILE A 84 -4.63 7.03 5.06
CA ILE A 84 -4.83 6.99 6.51
C ILE A 84 -4.01 8.07 7.19
N PHE A 85 -2.73 8.19 6.85
CA PHE A 85 -1.85 9.19 7.44
C PHE A 85 -2.29 10.62 7.11
N ALA A 86 -2.70 10.90 5.88
CA ALA A 86 -3.27 12.19 5.50
C ALA A 86 -4.52 12.54 6.33
N ARG A 87 -5.43 11.56 6.51
CA ARG A 87 -6.63 11.75 7.34
C ARG A 87 -6.26 12.04 8.81
N PHE A 88 -5.24 11.35 9.33
CA PHE A 88 -4.69 11.63 10.65
C PHE A 88 -4.13 13.05 10.73
N LEU A 89 -3.28 13.47 9.77
CA LEU A 89 -2.69 14.80 9.75
C LEU A 89 -3.74 15.91 9.74
N LEU A 90 -4.82 15.75 8.97
CA LEU A 90 -5.94 16.68 8.95
C LEU A 90 -6.63 16.75 10.32
N GLY A 91 -6.96 15.58 10.89
CA GLY A 91 -7.65 15.50 12.19
C GLY A 91 -6.82 15.97 13.37
N ALA A 92 -5.49 15.87 13.29
CA ALA A 92 -4.54 16.37 14.28
C ALA A 92 -4.20 17.86 14.11
N GLY A 93 -4.68 18.52 13.02
CA GLY A 93 -4.41 19.92 12.73
C GLY A 93 -3.03 20.19 12.12
N HIS A 94 -2.31 19.15 11.67
CA HIS A 94 -1.03 19.31 10.98
C HIS A 94 -1.22 19.72 9.51
N ALA A 95 -2.19 19.14 8.82
CA ALA A 95 -2.44 19.41 7.40
C ALA A 95 -3.58 20.43 7.19
N LYS A 96 -3.50 21.17 6.08
CA LYS A 96 -4.57 22.07 5.62
C LYS A 96 -5.70 21.27 4.94
N PRO A 97 -6.96 21.77 4.97
CA PRO A 97 -8.07 21.10 4.29
C PRO A 97 -7.89 20.93 2.77
N THR A 98 -7.02 21.73 2.15
CA THR A 98 -6.73 21.64 0.71
C THR A 98 -5.89 20.44 0.31
N GLY A 99 -5.18 19.84 1.27
CA GLY A 99 -4.28 18.70 1.05
C GLY A 99 -2.96 18.83 1.78
N CYS A 100 -2.08 17.87 1.53
CA CYS A 100 -0.74 17.84 2.08
C CYS A 100 0.20 17.05 1.16
N ARG A 101 1.51 17.17 1.42
CA ARG A 101 2.54 16.37 0.79
C ARG A 101 3.15 15.42 1.81
N ILE A 102 3.25 14.13 1.46
CA ILE A 102 3.81 13.10 2.33
C ILE A 102 5.04 12.50 1.65
N HIS A 103 6.13 12.44 2.40
CA HIS A 103 7.39 11.84 1.94
C HIS A 103 7.61 10.49 2.61
N THR A 104 7.88 9.46 1.80
CA THR A 104 8.21 8.09 2.24
C THR A 104 9.49 7.63 1.55
N GLU A 105 10.05 6.50 1.95
CA GLU A 105 11.19 5.89 1.25
C GLU A 105 10.91 5.61 -0.23
N GLY A 106 9.65 5.26 -0.58
CA GLY A 106 9.18 5.05 -1.95
C GLY A 106 8.83 6.34 -2.72
N GLY A 107 9.23 7.51 -2.20
CA GLY A 107 9.05 8.82 -2.82
C GLY A 107 7.96 9.67 -2.20
N THR A 108 7.78 10.85 -2.79
CA THR A 108 6.79 11.84 -2.36
C THR A 108 5.43 11.59 -3.00
N ALA A 109 4.37 11.83 -2.26
CA ALA A 109 2.99 11.76 -2.73
C ALA A 109 2.23 13.03 -2.38
N ASP A 110 1.62 13.67 -3.37
CA ASP A 110 0.67 14.75 -3.14
C ASP A 110 -0.71 14.18 -2.81
N VAL A 111 -1.34 14.73 -1.78
CA VAL A 111 -2.62 14.26 -1.26
C VAL A 111 -3.64 15.39 -1.28
N LYS A 112 -4.87 15.09 -1.72
CA LYS A 112 -6.03 15.98 -1.68
C LYS A 112 -7.15 15.38 -0.86
N PHE A 113 -7.82 16.20 -0.05
CA PHE A 113 -9.05 15.81 0.63
C PHE A 113 -10.24 16.14 -0.27
N LEU A 114 -11.03 15.14 -0.63
CA LEU A 114 -12.24 15.30 -1.46
C LEU A 114 -13.51 15.41 -0.60
N ALA A 115 -13.40 15.17 0.71
CA ALA A 115 -14.40 15.44 1.71
C ALA A 115 -13.79 16.33 2.81
N GLU A 116 -14.56 17.30 3.33
CA GLU A 116 -14.08 18.26 4.33
C GLU A 116 -13.58 17.59 5.62
N ASP A 117 -14.20 16.50 6.01
CA ASP A 117 -13.82 15.72 7.17
C ASP A 117 -12.63 14.77 6.88
N GLY A 118 -12.11 14.74 5.65
CA GLY A 118 -11.03 13.85 5.19
C GLY A 118 -11.44 12.37 5.07
N SER A 119 -12.74 12.06 5.04
CA SER A 119 -13.23 10.68 4.88
C SER A 119 -13.03 10.13 3.48
N LEU A 120 -12.81 11.00 2.47
CA LEU A 120 -12.47 10.64 1.10
C LEU A 120 -11.18 11.33 0.69
N VAL A 121 -10.17 10.53 0.35
CA VAL A 121 -8.81 11.01 0.09
C VAL A 121 -8.34 10.56 -1.28
N GLN A 122 -7.77 11.48 -2.05
CA GLN A 122 -7.07 11.21 -3.30
C GLN A 122 -5.56 11.35 -3.08
N VAL A 123 -4.79 10.37 -3.57
CA VAL A 123 -3.33 10.33 -3.49
C VAL A 123 -2.75 10.23 -4.90
N ASP A 124 -1.79 11.07 -5.22
CA ASP A 124 -0.95 10.88 -6.39
C ASP A 124 0.09 9.79 -6.11
N MET A 125 -0.11 8.64 -6.73
CA MET A 125 0.76 7.49 -6.58
C MET A 125 2.03 7.57 -7.43
N GLY A 126 2.13 8.59 -8.30
CA GLY A 126 3.22 8.77 -9.24
C GLY A 126 3.01 7.99 -10.55
N ARG A 127 4.09 7.80 -11.29
CA ARG A 127 4.07 7.08 -12.57
C ARG A 127 4.53 5.64 -12.38
N PRO A 128 3.80 4.65 -12.91
CA PRO A 128 4.26 3.27 -12.89
C PRO A 128 5.48 3.08 -13.80
N SER A 129 6.46 2.31 -13.35
CA SER A 129 7.55 1.82 -14.18
C SER A 129 7.42 0.32 -14.41
N PHE A 130 7.48 -0.12 -15.65
CA PHE A 130 7.43 -1.54 -16.03
C PHE A 130 8.82 -2.13 -16.29
N ARG A 131 9.89 -1.34 -16.15
CA ARG A 131 11.26 -1.80 -16.41
C ARG A 131 11.72 -2.77 -15.32
N ALA A 132 12.29 -3.88 -15.74
CA ALA A 132 12.73 -4.95 -14.81
C ALA A 132 13.70 -4.43 -13.73
N GLY A 133 14.60 -3.50 -14.07
CA GLY A 133 15.54 -2.90 -13.12
C GLY A 133 14.88 -2.06 -12.03
N ASP A 134 13.73 -1.43 -12.32
CA ASP A 134 13.00 -0.60 -11.36
C ASP A 134 12.08 -1.44 -10.45
N ILE A 135 11.88 -2.73 -10.81
CA ILE A 135 11.01 -3.70 -10.09
C ILE A 135 11.84 -4.63 -9.19
N PRO A 136 13.14 -4.62 -9.20
CA PRO A 136 14.17 -5.65 -9.06
C PRO A 136 13.71 -7.05 -9.52
N PHE A 137 13.38 -7.18 -10.84
CA PHE A 137 13.05 -8.45 -11.47
C PHE A 137 14.21 -8.96 -12.31
N THR A 138 14.68 -10.19 -12.06
CA THR A 138 15.91 -10.75 -12.65
C THR A 138 15.65 -11.71 -13.84
N GLY A 139 14.38 -12.01 -14.15
CA GLY A 139 14.01 -12.95 -15.21
C GLY A 139 14.29 -12.46 -16.64
N ILE A 140 14.47 -11.15 -16.81
CA ILE A 140 14.83 -10.51 -18.10
C ILE A 140 15.87 -9.39 -17.88
N ALA A 141 16.41 -8.85 -18.96
CA ALA A 141 17.38 -7.75 -18.88
C ALA A 141 16.75 -6.48 -18.25
N SER A 142 17.50 -5.80 -17.38
CA SER A 142 17.03 -4.69 -16.53
C SER A 142 16.39 -3.51 -17.28
N HIS A 143 16.73 -3.29 -18.54
CA HIS A 143 16.19 -2.20 -19.37
C HIS A 143 14.89 -2.57 -20.08
N LEU A 144 14.48 -3.85 -20.09
CA LEU A 144 13.25 -4.32 -20.72
C LEU A 144 12.06 -4.17 -19.78
N GLU A 145 10.86 -4.03 -20.36
CA GLU A 145 9.60 -4.03 -19.62
C GLU A 145 9.13 -5.46 -19.35
N VAL A 146 8.61 -5.70 -18.15
CA VAL A 146 8.04 -6.98 -17.73
C VAL A 146 6.56 -7.02 -18.10
N LEU A 147 6.28 -7.28 -19.36
CA LEU A 147 4.92 -7.37 -19.90
C LEU A 147 4.67 -8.76 -20.45
N GLU A 148 3.58 -9.39 -20.01
CA GLU A 148 3.15 -10.73 -20.43
C GLU A 148 4.32 -11.75 -20.43
N THR A 149 5.19 -11.62 -19.42
CA THR A 149 6.43 -12.41 -19.29
C THR A 149 6.14 -13.75 -18.61
N PRO A 150 6.70 -14.89 -19.09
CA PRO A 150 6.54 -16.16 -18.40
C PRO A 150 7.31 -16.17 -17.08
N LEU A 151 6.67 -16.67 -16.02
CA LEU A 151 7.26 -16.98 -14.73
C LEU A 151 7.07 -18.48 -14.44
N PHE A 152 8.14 -19.19 -14.06
CA PHE A 152 8.11 -20.62 -13.88
C PHE A 152 7.93 -21.01 -12.41
N LEU A 153 6.71 -21.40 -12.04
CA LEU A 153 6.40 -21.92 -10.71
C LEU A 153 6.53 -23.46 -10.69
N PRO A 154 6.62 -24.08 -9.51
CA PRO A 154 6.57 -25.55 -9.39
C PRO A 154 5.31 -26.17 -10.01
N SER A 155 4.22 -25.41 -10.08
CA SER A 155 2.94 -25.83 -10.68
C SER A 155 2.84 -25.63 -12.20
N GLY A 156 3.87 -25.09 -12.84
CA GLY A 156 3.92 -24.78 -14.28
C GLY A 156 4.17 -23.31 -14.56
N ALA A 157 4.31 -22.95 -15.83
CA ALA A 157 4.51 -21.57 -16.26
C ALA A 157 3.22 -20.77 -16.13
N ILE A 158 3.34 -19.54 -15.66
CA ILE A 158 2.28 -18.52 -15.66
C ILE A 158 2.76 -17.26 -16.37
N THR A 159 1.84 -16.47 -16.90
CA THR A 159 2.14 -15.18 -17.53
C THR A 159 1.92 -14.06 -16.52
N ILE A 160 2.92 -13.18 -16.37
CA ILE A 160 2.87 -12.04 -15.47
C ILE A 160 3.13 -10.73 -16.19
N THR A 161 2.63 -9.65 -15.62
CA THR A 161 3.08 -8.28 -15.91
C THR A 161 3.54 -7.68 -14.59
N ALA A 162 4.77 -7.17 -14.53
CA ALA A 162 5.28 -6.59 -13.28
C ALA A 162 5.58 -5.10 -13.46
N LEU A 163 5.48 -4.35 -12.36
CA LEU A 163 5.72 -2.92 -12.33
C LEU A 163 6.14 -2.43 -10.94
N SER A 164 6.72 -1.24 -10.91
CA SER A 164 7.02 -0.50 -9.69
C SER A 164 6.11 0.72 -9.58
N MET A 165 5.57 0.95 -8.37
CA MET A 165 4.88 2.18 -7.93
C MET A 165 5.64 2.85 -6.78
N GLY A 166 6.98 2.67 -6.74
CA GLY A 166 7.85 2.96 -5.59
C GLY A 166 8.07 1.73 -4.72
N ASN A 167 7.40 0.61 -5.03
CA ASN A 167 7.59 -0.73 -4.50
C ASN A 167 7.19 -1.76 -5.58
N PRO A 168 7.66 -3.02 -5.51
CA PRO A 168 7.46 -4.00 -6.56
C PRO A 168 6.07 -4.65 -6.54
N HIS A 169 5.48 -4.83 -7.74
CA HIS A 169 4.19 -5.47 -7.96
C HIS A 169 4.24 -6.48 -9.11
N CYS A 170 3.57 -7.61 -8.93
CA CYS A 170 3.38 -8.65 -9.94
C CYS A 170 1.88 -8.87 -10.17
N VAL A 171 1.42 -8.58 -11.37
CA VAL A 171 0.02 -8.68 -11.79
C VAL A 171 -0.15 -9.86 -12.72
N LEU A 172 -1.18 -10.67 -12.47
CA LEU A 172 -1.52 -11.82 -13.29
C LEU A 172 -3.02 -11.90 -13.54
N PHE A 173 -3.38 -12.51 -14.67
CA PHE A 173 -4.76 -12.70 -15.13
C PHE A 173 -5.08 -14.20 -15.17
N PRO A 174 -5.27 -14.84 -14.00
CA PRO A 174 -5.62 -16.27 -13.95
C PRO A 174 -7.06 -16.46 -14.43
N GLY A 175 -7.40 -17.67 -14.85
CA GLY A 175 -8.78 -17.98 -15.25
C GLY A 175 -9.80 -17.82 -14.11
N GLU A 176 -9.34 -17.94 -12.86
CA GLU A 176 -10.18 -17.76 -11.66
C GLU A 176 -9.49 -16.81 -10.68
N VAL A 177 -10.17 -15.70 -10.36
CA VAL A 177 -9.75 -14.73 -9.33
C VAL A 177 -10.53 -15.03 -8.06
N SER A 178 -9.86 -15.63 -7.08
CA SER A 178 -10.45 -16.03 -5.80
C SER A 178 -9.44 -15.90 -4.65
N PRO A 179 -9.92 -15.75 -3.39
CA PRO A 179 -9.05 -15.73 -2.21
C PRO A 179 -8.15 -16.98 -2.10
N ALA A 180 -8.66 -18.15 -2.52
CA ALA A 180 -7.88 -19.39 -2.50
C ALA A 180 -6.71 -19.34 -3.48
N ASN A 181 -6.93 -18.86 -4.71
CA ASN A 181 -5.88 -18.69 -5.71
C ASN A 181 -4.90 -17.59 -5.32
N ALA A 182 -5.37 -16.47 -4.73
CA ALA A 182 -4.50 -15.41 -4.22
C ALA A 182 -3.54 -15.94 -3.14
N ARG A 183 -4.03 -16.73 -2.18
CA ARG A 183 -3.18 -17.37 -1.15
C ARG A 183 -2.19 -18.35 -1.75
N ARG A 184 -2.63 -19.17 -2.71
CA ARG A 184 -1.80 -20.22 -3.33
C ARG A 184 -0.71 -19.64 -4.24
N LEU A 185 -1.06 -18.72 -5.15
CA LEU A 185 -0.13 -18.13 -6.10
C LEU A 185 0.70 -17.02 -5.44
N GLY A 186 0.07 -16.18 -4.63
CA GLY A 186 0.73 -15.07 -3.94
C GLY A 186 1.89 -15.54 -3.07
N ALA A 187 1.70 -16.57 -2.24
CA ALA A 187 2.74 -17.11 -1.39
C ALA A 187 3.95 -17.70 -2.16
N GLN A 188 3.73 -18.20 -3.39
CA GLN A 188 4.81 -18.71 -4.24
C GLN A 188 5.54 -17.59 -4.97
N ILE A 189 4.78 -16.61 -5.50
CA ILE A 189 5.34 -15.51 -6.32
C ILE A 189 6.05 -14.49 -5.44
N GLU A 190 5.50 -14.15 -4.26
CA GLU A 190 6.11 -13.21 -3.31
C GLU A 190 7.59 -13.50 -3.06
N LYS A 191 7.94 -14.78 -2.96
CA LYS A 191 9.30 -15.26 -2.62
C LYS A 191 10.02 -15.91 -3.81
N HIS A 192 9.52 -15.67 -5.04
CA HIS A 192 10.13 -16.25 -6.22
C HIS A 192 11.57 -15.73 -6.42
N PRO A 193 12.55 -16.57 -6.78
CA PRO A 193 13.96 -16.15 -6.94
C PRO A 193 14.16 -14.98 -7.91
N GLU A 194 13.31 -14.85 -8.93
CA GLU A 194 13.37 -13.72 -9.88
C GLU A 194 12.89 -12.39 -9.29
N PHE A 195 12.32 -12.39 -8.07
CA PHE A 195 12.00 -11.21 -7.27
C PHE A 195 12.83 -11.20 -5.98
N PRO A 196 14.14 -10.86 -6.02
CA PRO A 196 15.04 -10.96 -4.88
C PRO A 196 14.62 -10.09 -3.69
N GLU A 197 13.90 -8.99 -3.92
CA GLU A 197 13.36 -8.10 -2.89
C GLU A 197 11.91 -8.45 -2.52
N ARG A 198 11.41 -9.62 -2.96
CA ARG A 198 10.01 -10.02 -2.88
C ARG A 198 9.10 -9.09 -3.69
N VAL A 199 7.80 -9.41 -3.74
CA VAL A 199 6.84 -8.67 -4.57
C VAL A 199 5.43 -8.76 -4.00
N ASN A 200 4.64 -7.69 -4.16
CA ASN A 200 3.19 -7.71 -3.97
C ASN A 200 2.53 -8.38 -5.18
N VAL A 201 1.51 -9.19 -4.97
CA VAL A 201 0.88 -9.99 -6.03
C VAL A 201 -0.60 -9.63 -6.16
N GLN A 202 -1.04 -9.32 -7.38
CA GLN A 202 -2.44 -9.02 -7.70
C GLN A 202 -2.97 -9.98 -8.75
N LEU A 203 -4.02 -10.72 -8.40
CA LEU A 203 -4.79 -11.51 -9.35
C LEU A 203 -5.94 -10.66 -9.88
N VAL A 204 -6.05 -10.52 -11.20
CA VAL A 204 -6.97 -9.57 -11.82
C VAL A 204 -7.93 -10.24 -12.77
N GLU A 205 -9.22 -9.85 -12.68
CA GLU A 205 -10.27 -10.08 -13.66
C GLU A 205 -10.72 -8.75 -14.25
N VAL A 206 -10.67 -8.62 -15.57
CA VAL A 206 -11.19 -7.46 -16.27
C VAL A 206 -12.69 -7.67 -16.50
N VAL A 207 -13.52 -6.96 -15.72
CA VAL A 207 -14.98 -7.02 -15.83
C VAL A 207 -15.45 -6.25 -17.07
N ASN A 208 -14.90 -5.07 -17.31
CA ASN A 208 -15.08 -4.25 -18.49
C ASN A 208 -14.00 -3.14 -18.54
N ARG A 209 -14.04 -2.27 -19.56
CA ARG A 209 -13.04 -1.21 -19.74
C ARG A 209 -12.94 -0.19 -18.60
N ARG A 210 -13.93 -0.13 -17.70
CA ARG A 210 -13.98 0.81 -16.56
C ARG A 210 -14.01 0.10 -15.21
N ARG A 211 -13.88 -1.23 -15.19
CA ARG A 211 -14.00 -1.99 -13.95
C ARG A 211 -13.17 -3.25 -13.99
N ILE A 212 -12.33 -3.41 -12.97
CA ILE A 212 -11.59 -4.66 -12.71
C ILE A 212 -11.95 -5.19 -11.33
N ARG A 213 -11.75 -6.48 -11.11
CA ARG A 213 -11.79 -7.12 -9.78
C ARG A 213 -10.42 -7.68 -9.47
N THR A 214 -9.96 -7.52 -8.23
CA THR A 214 -8.66 -8.03 -7.82
C THR A 214 -8.70 -8.70 -6.45
N GLU A 215 -7.90 -9.75 -6.33
CA GLU A 215 -7.52 -10.39 -5.07
C GLU A 215 -6.03 -10.12 -4.83
N ILE A 216 -5.65 -9.84 -3.58
CA ILE A 216 -4.33 -9.29 -3.28
C ILE A 216 -3.60 -10.14 -2.25
N TRP A 217 -2.31 -10.35 -2.52
CA TRP A 217 -1.34 -10.88 -1.58
C TRP A 217 -0.22 -9.85 -1.42
N GLU A 218 -0.08 -9.29 -0.23
CA GLU A 218 0.91 -8.27 0.05
C GLU A 218 2.22 -8.87 0.57
N ARG A 219 3.31 -8.29 0.13
CA ARG A 219 4.67 -8.59 0.60
C ARG A 219 4.77 -8.37 2.11
N GLY A 220 5.09 -9.42 2.87
CA GLY A 220 5.25 -9.37 4.32
C GLY A 220 3.95 -9.39 5.14
N ALA A 221 2.78 -9.17 4.52
CA ALA A 221 1.49 -9.16 5.20
C ALA A 221 0.57 -10.34 4.79
N GLY A 222 0.78 -10.89 3.58
CA GLY A 222 -0.02 -12.00 3.08
C GLY A 222 -1.31 -11.55 2.41
N TYR A 223 -2.36 -12.38 2.46
CA TYR A 223 -3.66 -12.06 1.87
C TYR A 223 -4.37 -10.96 2.65
N THR A 224 -4.78 -9.90 1.94
CA THR A 224 -5.52 -8.76 2.46
C THR A 224 -6.83 -8.55 1.69
N PRO A 225 -7.92 -8.11 2.36
CA PRO A 225 -9.22 -7.90 1.70
C PRO A 225 -9.24 -6.66 0.81
N ALA A 226 -8.33 -5.73 1.03
CA ALA A 226 -8.13 -4.53 0.23
C ALA A 226 -6.69 -4.03 0.41
N SER A 227 -6.19 -3.32 -0.58
CA SER A 227 -4.89 -2.66 -0.54
C SER A 227 -4.79 -1.56 -1.59
N GLY A 228 -4.05 -0.50 -1.25
CA GLY A 228 -3.62 0.52 -2.21
C GLY A 228 -2.76 -0.03 -3.34
N SER A 229 -2.19 -1.24 -3.20
CA SER A 229 -1.48 -1.93 -4.28
C SER A 229 -2.38 -2.31 -5.47
N SER A 230 -3.70 -2.21 -5.31
CA SER A 230 -4.69 -2.35 -6.40
C SER A 230 -4.48 -1.33 -7.54
N CYS A 231 -3.82 -0.20 -7.26
CA CYS A 231 -3.43 0.76 -8.29
C CYS A 231 -2.47 0.14 -9.31
N ALA A 232 -1.59 -0.78 -8.89
CA ALA A 232 -0.71 -1.51 -9.80
C ALA A 232 -1.49 -2.45 -10.73
N ALA A 233 -2.57 -3.07 -10.24
CA ALA A 233 -3.47 -3.88 -11.08
C ALA A 233 -4.10 -3.03 -12.19
N ALA A 234 -4.61 -1.84 -11.85
CA ALA A 234 -5.16 -0.90 -12.84
C ALA A 234 -4.09 -0.43 -13.83
N ALA A 235 -2.86 -0.12 -13.36
CA ALA A 235 -1.75 0.30 -14.20
C ALA A 235 -1.34 -0.79 -15.22
N ALA A 236 -1.26 -2.05 -14.79
CA ALA A 236 -1.00 -3.18 -15.68
C ALA A 236 -2.10 -3.32 -16.74
N CYS A 237 -3.38 -3.28 -16.34
CA CYS A 237 -4.50 -3.34 -17.26
C CYS A 237 -4.47 -2.18 -18.28
N ARG A 238 -4.14 -0.97 -17.82
CA ARG A 238 -4.04 0.22 -18.70
C ARG A 238 -2.89 0.07 -19.69
N ARG A 239 -1.72 -0.39 -19.23
CA ARG A 239 -0.52 -0.63 -20.09
C ARG A 239 -0.79 -1.67 -21.17
N LEU A 240 -1.60 -2.69 -20.86
CA LEU A 240 -2.02 -3.73 -21.81
C LEU A 240 -3.24 -3.33 -22.67
N GLY A 241 -3.78 -2.11 -22.53
CA GLY A 241 -4.91 -1.63 -23.31
C GLY A 241 -6.27 -2.25 -22.95
N LEU A 242 -6.36 -2.87 -21.78
CA LEU A 242 -7.54 -3.59 -21.32
C LEU A 242 -8.60 -2.68 -20.67
N VAL A 243 -8.20 -1.51 -20.18
CA VAL A 243 -9.07 -0.55 -19.49
C VAL A 243 -8.85 0.88 -19.99
N ASP A 244 -9.81 1.76 -19.68
CA ASP A 244 -9.77 3.20 -19.97
C ASP A 244 -8.98 3.97 -18.87
N ASP A 245 -8.92 5.31 -18.98
CA ASP A 245 -8.18 6.16 -18.04
C ASP A 245 -8.88 6.32 -16.68
N HIS A 246 -10.15 5.95 -16.54
CA HIS A 246 -10.89 5.89 -15.29
C HIS A 246 -11.34 4.46 -15.01
N VAL A 247 -10.90 3.91 -13.87
CA VAL A 247 -11.12 2.50 -13.51
C VAL A 247 -11.55 2.38 -12.06
N THR A 248 -12.70 1.74 -11.83
CA THR A 248 -13.08 1.25 -10.50
C THR A 248 -12.43 -0.10 -10.26
N VAL A 249 -11.62 -0.22 -9.22
CA VAL A 249 -11.03 -1.48 -8.78
C VAL A 249 -11.84 -2.06 -7.63
N LEU A 250 -12.45 -3.21 -7.86
CA LEU A 250 -13.26 -3.94 -6.88
C LEU A 250 -12.36 -4.93 -6.12
N MET A 251 -12.46 -4.92 -4.80
CA MET A 251 -11.78 -5.82 -3.88
C MET A 251 -12.79 -6.37 -2.86
N PRO A 252 -12.51 -7.46 -2.14
CA PRO A 252 -13.40 -7.95 -1.09
C PRO A 252 -13.75 -6.90 -0.01
N GLY A 253 -12.79 -6.03 0.35
CA GLY A 253 -13.00 -4.95 1.35
C GLY A 253 -13.73 -3.72 0.82
N GLY A 254 -13.91 -3.57 -0.50
CA GLY A 254 -14.57 -2.42 -1.12
C GLY A 254 -13.95 -2.02 -2.45
N SER A 255 -14.09 -0.75 -2.84
CA SER A 255 -13.60 -0.27 -4.14
C SER A 255 -12.74 0.99 -4.01
N LEU A 256 -11.82 1.14 -4.95
CA LEU A 256 -11.01 2.34 -5.18
C LEU A 256 -11.27 2.86 -6.59
N GLU A 257 -11.26 4.18 -6.74
CA GLU A 257 -11.26 4.83 -8.05
C GLU A 257 -9.83 5.18 -8.44
N ILE A 258 -9.43 4.76 -9.63
CA ILE A 258 -8.12 5.03 -10.22
C ILE A 258 -8.31 5.88 -11.47
N GLU A 259 -7.56 6.97 -11.55
CA GLU A 259 -7.52 7.87 -12.69
C GLU A 259 -6.08 7.99 -13.21
N PHE A 260 -5.90 7.88 -14.53
CA PHE A 260 -4.64 8.14 -15.21
C PHE A 260 -4.67 9.54 -15.82
N THR A 261 -3.74 10.40 -15.43
CA THR A 261 -3.61 11.73 -16.01
C THR A 261 -2.98 11.66 -17.41
N PRO A 262 -3.15 12.72 -18.25
CA PRO A 262 -2.47 12.79 -19.56
C PRO A 262 -0.95 12.70 -19.46
N GLU A 263 -0.37 13.12 -18.33
CA GLU A 263 1.07 13.03 -18.03
C GLU A 263 1.50 11.63 -17.59
N GLY A 264 0.55 10.70 -17.41
CA GLY A 264 0.81 9.32 -17.03
C GLY A 264 0.96 9.09 -15.52
N GLN A 265 0.55 10.06 -14.69
CA GLN A 265 0.44 9.87 -13.25
C GLN A 265 -0.82 9.08 -12.91
N LEU A 266 -0.80 8.39 -11.81
CA LEU A 266 -1.90 7.59 -11.30
C LEU A 266 -2.44 8.21 -10.02
N LEU A 267 -3.68 8.68 -10.07
CA LEU A 267 -4.42 9.21 -8.93
C LEU A 267 -5.32 8.12 -8.35
N MET A 268 -5.16 7.84 -7.08
CA MET A 268 -5.96 6.84 -6.36
C MET A 268 -6.88 7.52 -5.35
N THR A 269 -8.18 7.30 -5.48
CA THR A 269 -9.20 7.85 -4.57
C THR A 269 -9.88 6.74 -3.78
N GLY A 270 -9.98 6.92 -2.47
CA GLY A 270 -10.67 5.96 -1.61
C GLY A 270 -11.02 6.50 -0.23
N PRO A 271 -11.92 5.78 0.48
CA PRO A 271 -12.37 6.17 1.81
C PRO A 271 -11.33 5.86 2.88
N VAL A 272 -11.45 6.61 4.00
CA VAL A 272 -10.70 6.38 5.24
C VAL A 272 -11.62 6.62 6.42
N GLN A 273 -11.55 5.75 7.43
CA GLN A 273 -12.34 5.88 8.65
C GLN A 273 -11.47 5.79 9.90
N PRO A 274 -11.64 6.69 10.88
CA PRO A 274 -11.06 6.53 12.21
C PRO A 274 -11.79 5.40 12.93
N VAL A 275 -11.05 4.60 13.70
CA VAL A 275 -11.59 3.45 14.44
C VAL A 275 -11.47 3.67 15.94
N PHE A 276 -10.28 4.11 16.38
CA PHE A 276 -9.95 4.14 17.81
C PHE A 276 -8.85 5.18 18.08
N LYS A 277 -8.89 5.77 19.27
CA LYS A 277 -7.80 6.52 19.88
C LYS A 277 -7.65 6.10 21.32
N GLY A 278 -6.42 5.83 21.78
CA GLY A 278 -6.15 5.45 23.17
C GLY A 278 -4.67 5.46 23.48
N THR A 279 -4.31 4.94 24.65
CA THR A 279 -2.95 4.77 25.11
C THR A 279 -2.70 3.33 25.50
N LEU A 280 -1.43 2.89 25.46
CA LEU A 280 -1.06 1.59 26.00
C LEU A 280 -1.21 1.57 27.52
N HIS A 281 -1.66 0.43 28.07
CA HIS A 281 -1.68 0.25 29.51
C HIS A 281 -0.23 0.27 30.04
N PRO A 282 0.06 0.95 31.19
CA PRO A 282 1.43 1.05 31.74
C PRO A 282 2.09 -0.31 32.00
N ASP A 283 1.29 -1.34 32.31
CA ASP A 283 1.79 -2.70 32.57
C ASP A 283 1.93 -3.56 31.30
N TRP A 284 1.55 -3.05 30.12
CA TRP A 284 1.74 -3.80 28.88
C TRP A 284 3.21 -3.98 28.56
N LYS A 285 3.64 -5.25 28.40
CA LYS A 285 5.03 -5.65 28.10
C LYS A 285 5.04 -6.48 26.81
N TYR A 286 6.05 -6.26 25.97
CA TYR A 286 6.24 -6.92 24.69
C TYR A 286 7.61 -7.60 24.56
#